data_a62fa68bcdc3d01a06426f3b5241af11
#
_entry.id   a62fa68bcdc3d01a06426f3b5241af11
#
_cell.length_a   1.000
_cell.length_b   1.000
_cell.length_c   1.000
_cell.angle_alpha   90.00
_cell.angle_beta   90.00
_cell.angle_gamma   90.00
#
_symmetry.space_group_name_H-M   'P 1'
#
loop_
_entity.id
_entity.type
_entity.pdbx_description
1 polymer ?
#
loop_
_entity_poly.entity_id
_entity_poly.type
_entity_poly.pdbx_seq_one_letter_code
_entity_poly.pdbx_strand_id
1 'polypeptide(L)'
;MEKRATIKDVARLAGVSISTASLAINGKEGVTDKTRKMVLDAVEELSYQPNNAARNLRTSGTKVIGLLIPDVRNCFYSEITEYIRREVESYGFFLILGITGNSSNNEKKYISEFISRKVDGVIWVPQLTYVNDIEHMKKLDEYGIPYLFLAAYYEQSSAPFVMCNLKKGSYLMTQYLIERDIHNIVMLIGDRRVDETYISGYKMALEEAGLVYSES
;
A
#
# COMPACT_ATOMS: atom_id res chain seq x y z
N MET A 1 8.38 -5.93 36.02
CA MET A 1 8.14 -5.13 34.80
C MET A 1 8.41 -3.67 35.17
N GLU A 2 9.45 -3.08 34.63
CA GLU A 2 9.72 -1.65 34.81
C GLU A 2 8.57 -0.82 34.21
N LYS A 3 8.09 0.13 34.99
CA LYS A 3 6.99 1.01 34.60
C LYS A 3 7.51 1.99 33.54
N ARG A 4 7.07 1.85 32.28
CA ARG A 4 7.45 2.77 31.20
C ARG A 4 7.11 4.20 31.59
N ALA A 5 8.06 5.12 31.36
CA ALA A 5 7.85 6.52 31.57
C ALA A 5 6.65 7.05 30.76
N THR A 6 5.93 7.99 31.33
CA THR A 6 4.76 8.62 30.71
C THR A 6 5.04 10.10 30.44
N ILE A 7 4.22 10.75 29.60
CA ILE A 7 4.31 12.20 29.37
C ILE A 7 4.14 13.00 30.69
N LYS A 8 3.43 12.45 31.67
CA LYS A 8 3.31 13.06 33.00
C LYS A 8 4.64 13.07 33.75
N ASP A 9 5.43 12.03 33.59
CA ASP A 9 6.76 11.94 34.21
C ASP A 9 7.73 12.90 33.55
N VAL A 10 7.70 13.02 32.21
CA VAL A 10 8.46 14.03 31.45
C VAL A 10 8.09 15.44 31.89
N ALA A 11 6.81 15.77 31.96
CA ALA A 11 6.32 17.08 32.35
C ALA A 11 6.77 17.44 33.77
N ARG A 12 6.74 16.47 34.69
CA ARG A 12 7.19 16.61 36.07
C ARG A 12 8.70 16.88 36.13
N LEU A 13 9.50 16.10 35.42
CA LEU A 13 10.96 16.26 35.41
C LEU A 13 11.37 17.59 34.80
N ALA A 14 10.73 18.00 33.71
CA ALA A 14 11.00 19.27 33.02
C ALA A 14 10.37 20.51 33.74
N GLY A 15 9.60 20.33 34.82
CA GLY A 15 8.95 21.42 35.57
C GLY A 15 7.89 22.18 34.74
N VAL A 16 7.20 21.53 33.82
CA VAL A 16 6.22 22.16 32.94
C VAL A 16 4.83 21.45 33.00
N SER A 17 3.82 22.08 32.42
CA SER A 17 2.52 21.41 32.26
C SER A 17 2.59 20.27 31.21
N ILE A 18 1.68 19.28 31.32
CA ILE A 18 1.56 18.20 30.33
C ILE A 18 1.32 18.77 28.93
N SER A 19 0.54 19.84 28.82
CA SER A 19 0.27 20.53 27.54
C SER A 19 1.54 21.13 26.96
N THR A 20 2.36 21.81 27.78
CA THR A 20 3.64 22.39 27.38
C THR A 20 4.63 21.29 26.96
N ALA A 21 4.72 20.19 27.73
CA ALA A 21 5.54 19.05 27.35
C ALA A 21 5.09 18.46 26.01
N SER A 22 3.79 18.31 25.79
CA SER A 22 3.23 17.82 24.52
C SER A 22 3.55 18.75 23.34
N LEU A 23 3.45 20.06 23.50
CA LEU A 23 3.82 21.03 22.46
C LEU A 23 5.31 20.96 22.12
N ALA A 24 6.17 20.89 23.14
CA ALA A 24 7.62 20.80 22.98
C ALA A 24 8.05 19.54 22.25
N ILE A 25 7.54 18.37 22.66
CA ILE A 25 7.84 17.05 22.04
C ILE A 25 7.39 17.01 20.58
N ASN A 26 6.25 17.64 20.25
CA ASN A 26 5.71 17.64 18.88
C ASN A 26 6.21 18.79 18.00
N GLY A 27 7.18 19.58 18.44
CA GLY A 27 7.75 20.67 17.65
C GLY A 27 6.79 21.84 17.37
N LYS A 28 5.65 21.90 18.08
CA LYS A 28 4.63 22.94 17.86
C LYS A 28 5.06 24.29 18.43
N GLU A 29 4.50 25.36 17.87
CA GLU A 29 4.67 26.71 18.38
C GLU A 29 4.01 26.89 19.75
N GLY A 30 4.35 27.96 20.47
CA GLY A 30 3.84 28.26 21.81
C GLY A 30 4.74 27.81 22.96
N VAL A 31 5.96 27.35 22.68
CA VAL A 31 6.98 26.97 23.65
C VAL A 31 8.31 27.63 23.29
N THR A 32 8.97 28.26 24.28
CA THR A 32 10.30 28.87 24.07
C THR A 32 11.37 27.81 23.84
N ASP A 33 12.46 28.15 23.13
CA ASP A 33 13.58 27.23 22.86
C ASP A 33 14.18 26.66 24.15
N LYS A 34 14.29 27.50 25.19
CA LYS A 34 14.73 27.06 26.51
C LYS A 34 13.85 25.98 27.10
N THR A 35 12.53 26.18 27.06
CA THR A 35 11.55 25.20 27.58
C THR A 35 11.56 23.93 26.73
N ARG A 36 11.67 24.06 25.41
CA ARG A 36 11.76 22.92 24.48
C ARG A 36 12.97 22.06 24.81
N LYS A 37 14.14 22.69 25.03
CA LYS A 37 15.36 21.97 25.39
C LYS A 37 15.17 21.21 26.70
N MET A 38 14.66 21.85 27.76
CA MET A 38 14.42 21.20 29.06
C MET A 38 13.51 19.97 28.94
N VAL A 39 12.48 20.04 28.08
CA VAL A 39 11.57 18.91 27.86
C VAL A 39 12.26 17.79 27.08
N LEU A 40 13.07 18.11 26.07
CA LEU A 40 13.79 17.09 25.28
C LEU A 40 14.88 16.41 26.12
N ASP A 41 15.58 17.14 26.98
CA ASP A 41 16.55 16.58 27.93
C ASP A 41 15.83 15.59 28.90
N ALA A 42 14.65 15.94 29.40
CA ALA A 42 13.83 15.06 30.25
C ALA A 42 13.30 13.82 29.49
N VAL A 43 12.98 13.94 28.20
CA VAL A 43 12.60 12.81 27.32
C VAL A 43 13.76 11.82 27.20
N GLU A 44 14.98 12.32 26.99
CA GLU A 44 16.19 11.50 26.86
C GLU A 44 16.51 10.80 28.20
N GLU A 45 16.54 11.53 29.31
CA GLU A 45 16.83 11.00 30.65
C GLU A 45 15.87 9.88 31.05
N LEU A 46 14.57 10.05 30.76
CA LEU A 46 13.54 9.04 31.07
C LEU A 46 13.41 7.96 30.00
N SER A 47 14.19 8.00 28.93
CA SER A 47 14.02 7.15 27.73
C SER A 47 12.54 7.10 27.30
N TYR A 48 11.86 8.26 27.39
CA TYR A 48 10.43 8.34 27.10
C TYR A 48 10.18 8.20 25.61
N GLN A 49 9.37 7.23 25.24
CA GLN A 49 8.86 7.09 23.88
C GLN A 49 7.38 7.53 23.82
N PRO A 50 7.03 8.48 22.94
CA PRO A 50 5.65 8.90 22.75
C PRO A 50 4.76 7.69 22.43
N ASN A 51 3.68 7.54 23.19
CA ASN A 51 2.70 6.50 22.95
C ASN A 51 1.81 6.92 21.77
N ASN A 52 2.10 6.40 20.59
CA ASN A 52 1.35 6.69 19.38
C ASN A 52 -0.14 6.30 19.52
N ALA A 53 -0.49 5.27 20.30
CA ALA A 53 -1.88 4.90 20.55
C ALA A 53 -2.66 6.01 21.28
N ALA A 54 -2.03 6.66 22.28
CA ALA A 54 -2.64 7.80 22.99
C ALA A 54 -2.69 9.08 22.13
N ARG A 55 -1.76 9.21 21.17
CA ARG A 55 -1.72 10.30 20.19
C ARG A 55 -2.80 10.12 19.14
N ASN A 56 -2.99 8.93 18.62
CA ASN A 56 -3.98 8.57 17.60
C ASN A 56 -5.43 8.75 18.10
N LEU A 57 -5.66 8.69 19.43
CA LEU A 57 -6.94 9.04 20.04
C LEU A 57 -7.27 10.55 19.97
N ARG A 58 -6.27 11.40 19.74
CA ARG A 58 -6.41 12.87 19.63
C ARG A 58 -6.33 13.39 18.21
N THR A 59 -5.74 12.64 17.29
CA THR A 59 -5.65 12.97 15.85
C THR A 59 -6.49 11.97 15.09
N SER A 60 -7.25 12.44 14.10
CA SER A 60 -8.06 11.58 13.24
C SER A 60 -7.15 10.77 12.29
N GLY A 61 -6.57 9.66 12.75
CA GLY A 61 -5.77 8.75 11.92
C GLY A 61 -4.58 8.13 12.63
N THR A 62 -4.14 6.99 12.15
CA THR A 62 -2.97 6.25 12.66
C THR A 62 -1.68 6.63 11.93
N LYS A 63 -1.81 7.30 10.81
CA LYS A 63 -0.73 7.55 9.86
C LYS A 63 -0.11 6.26 9.32
N VAL A 64 -0.94 5.26 9.05
CA VAL A 64 -0.53 3.96 8.54
C VAL A 64 -1.32 3.62 7.28
N ILE A 65 -0.60 3.24 6.22
CA ILE A 65 -1.17 2.69 4.99
C ILE A 65 -0.85 1.19 4.93
N GLY A 66 -1.87 0.37 4.64
CA GLY A 66 -1.69 -1.03 4.32
C GLY A 66 -1.38 -1.22 2.84
N LEU A 67 -0.40 -2.05 2.52
CA LEU A 67 -0.12 -2.47 1.14
C LEU A 67 -0.23 -4.00 1.07
N LEU A 68 -1.09 -4.50 0.19
CA LEU A 68 -1.20 -5.93 -0.12
C LEU A 68 -0.60 -6.23 -1.47
N ILE A 69 0.34 -7.17 -1.52
CA ILE A 69 0.95 -7.68 -2.76
C ILE A 69 0.94 -9.20 -2.79
N PRO A 70 0.94 -9.81 -3.98
CA PRO A 70 0.95 -11.27 -4.10
C PRO A 70 2.26 -11.91 -3.66
N ASP A 71 3.41 -11.40 -4.12
CA ASP A 71 4.72 -12.02 -3.91
C ASP A 71 5.84 -10.97 -3.94
N VAL A 72 6.63 -10.92 -2.90
CA VAL A 72 7.79 -10.00 -2.80
C VAL A 72 8.99 -10.43 -3.65
N ARG A 73 9.04 -11.70 -4.08
CA ARG A 73 10.12 -12.21 -4.94
C ARG A 73 9.99 -11.76 -6.40
N ASN A 74 8.80 -11.36 -6.81
CA ASN A 74 8.60 -10.77 -8.12
C ASN A 74 9.13 -9.32 -8.10
N CYS A 75 10.12 -9.03 -8.96
CA CYS A 75 10.78 -7.72 -9.03
C CYS A 75 9.78 -6.57 -9.27
N PHE A 76 8.73 -6.78 -10.05
CA PHE A 76 7.67 -5.79 -10.26
C PHE A 76 7.03 -5.36 -8.95
N TYR A 77 6.66 -6.31 -8.07
CA TYR A 77 6.03 -5.97 -6.80
C TYR A 77 7.02 -5.42 -5.78
N SER A 78 8.26 -5.87 -5.79
CA SER A 78 9.28 -5.34 -4.87
C SER A 78 9.65 -3.89 -5.22
N GLU A 79 9.81 -3.56 -6.49
CA GLU A 79 10.08 -2.19 -6.93
C GLU A 79 8.92 -1.25 -6.62
N ILE A 80 7.69 -1.65 -6.98
CA ILE A 80 6.51 -0.82 -6.73
C ILE A 80 6.28 -0.60 -5.22
N THR A 81 6.59 -1.61 -4.39
CA THR A 81 6.54 -1.49 -2.93
C THR A 81 7.49 -0.41 -2.43
N GLU A 82 8.73 -0.37 -2.95
CA GLU A 82 9.72 0.62 -2.55
C GLU A 82 9.33 2.04 -2.99
N TYR A 83 8.77 2.22 -4.20
CA TYR A 83 8.25 3.51 -4.62
C TYR A 83 7.08 3.98 -3.76
N ILE A 84 6.12 3.10 -3.47
CA ILE A 84 4.98 3.42 -2.59
C ILE A 84 5.48 3.77 -1.19
N ARG A 85 6.42 2.98 -0.62
CA ARG A 85 6.99 3.26 0.70
C ARG A 85 7.56 4.66 0.79
N ARG A 86 8.42 5.06 -0.18
CA ARG A 86 9.02 6.40 -0.20
C ARG A 86 7.97 7.49 -0.29
N GLU A 87 6.97 7.27 -1.13
CA GLU A 87 5.92 8.27 -1.33
C GLU A 87 5.08 8.44 -0.06
N VAL A 88 4.57 7.37 0.55
CA VAL A 88 3.77 7.47 1.78
C VAL A 88 4.57 8.02 2.96
N GLU A 89 5.87 7.69 3.05
CA GLU A 89 6.76 8.25 4.08
C GLU A 89 6.97 9.76 3.90
N SER A 90 7.02 10.27 2.65
CA SER A 90 7.15 11.70 2.38
C SER A 90 5.97 12.50 2.91
N TYR A 91 4.78 11.88 2.99
CA TYR A 91 3.58 12.45 3.62
C TYR A 91 3.48 12.15 5.13
N GLY A 92 4.49 11.55 5.72
CA GLY A 92 4.54 11.23 7.15
C GLY A 92 3.67 10.04 7.55
N PHE A 93 3.39 9.12 6.61
CA PHE A 93 2.74 7.84 6.88
C PHE A 93 3.76 6.72 7.00
N PHE A 94 3.38 5.63 7.65
CA PHE A 94 4.11 4.37 7.66
C PHE A 94 3.41 3.36 6.74
N LEU A 95 4.19 2.48 6.11
CA LEU A 95 3.68 1.40 5.29
C LEU A 95 3.70 0.09 6.07
N ILE A 96 2.58 -0.64 6.08
CA ILE A 96 2.51 -2.03 6.55
C ILE A 96 2.29 -2.92 5.34
N LEU A 97 3.22 -3.83 5.09
CA LEU A 97 3.17 -4.77 3.97
C LEU A 97 2.48 -6.08 4.37
N GLY A 98 1.52 -6.52 3.56
CA GLY A 98 0.93 -7.85 3.59
C GLY A 98 1.27 -8.61 2.31
N ILE A 99 1.75 -9.85 2.44
CA ILE A 99 2.09 -10.71 1.31
C ILE A 99 1.07 -11.84 1.25
N THR A 100 0.21 -11.81 0.23
CA THR A 100 -0.95 -12.72 0.15
C THR A 100 -0.60 -14.10 -0.38
N GLY A 101 0.48 -14.25 -1.14
CA GLY A 101 0.86 -15.52 -1.77
C GLY A 101 -0.18 -16.02 -2.78
N ASN A 102 -0.93 -15.13 -3.41
CA ASN A 102 -2.08 -15.45 -4.26
C ASN A 102 -3.16 -16.29 -3.53
N SER A 103 -3.36 -16.06 -2.24
CA SER A 103 -4.34 -16.78 -1.42
C SER A 103 -5.44 -15.83 -0.94
N SER A 104 -6.71 -16.11 -1.30
CA SER A 104 -7.88 -15.39 -0.82
C SER A 104 -8.00 -15.40 0.71
N ASN A 105 -7.64 -16.52 1.34
CA ASN A 105 -7.65 -16.61 2.80
C ASN A 105 -6.61 -15.65 3.43
N ASN A 106 -5.45 -15.50 2.82
CA ASN A 106 -4.45 -14.54 3.28
C ASN A 106 -4.91 -13.10 3.06
N GLU A 107 -5.56 -12.80 1.92
CA GLU A 107 -6.16 -11.47 1.70
C GLU A 107 -7.15 -11.14 2.81
N LYS A 108 -8.11 -12.02 3.09
CA LYS A 108 -9.09 -11.85 4.18
C LYS A 108 -8.42 -11.63 5.53
N LYS A 109 -7.36 -12.40 5.82
CA LYS A 109 -6.60 -12.27 7.05
C LYS A 109 -5.94 -10.88 7.15
N TYR A 110 -5.23 -10.45 6.11
CA TYR A 110 -4.56 -9.15 6.13
C TYR A 110 -5.54 -7.98 6.19
N ILE A 111 -6.66 -8.05 5.47
CA ILE A 111 -7.72 -7.03 5.56
C ILE A 111 -8.25 -6.94 6.99
N SER A 112 -8.51 -8.07 7.65
CA SER A 112 -8.95 -8.08 9.06
C SER A 112 -7.89 -7.48 10.00
N GLU A 113 -6.61 -7.76 9.78
CA GLU A 113 -5.50 -7.15 10.53
C GLU A 113 -5.41 -5.64 10.29
N PHE A 114 -5.57 -5.17 9.05
CA PHE A 114 -5.53 -3.75 8.73
C PHE A 114 -6.69 -3.00 9.38
N ILE A 115 -7.90 -3.57 9.37
CA ILE A 115 -9.05 -3.04 10.09
C ILE A 115 -8.76 -2.96 11.60
N SER A 116 -8.27 -4.04 12.19
CA SER A 116 -7.92 -4.10 13.62
C SER A 116 -6.88 -3.04 14.01
N ARG A 117 -5.91 -2.78 13.13
CA ARG A 117 -4.86 -1.76 13.32
C ARG A 117 -5.33 -0.35 12.96
N LYS A 118 -6.55 -0.20 12.44
CA LYS A 118 -7.14 1.07 12.02
C LYS A 118 -6.25 1.81 11.03
N VAL A 119 -5.77 1.12 9.98
CA VAL A 119 -5.01 1.78 8.92
C VAL A 119 -5.85 2.88 8.27
N ASP A 120 -5.21 3.96 7.82
CA ASP A 120 -5.91 5.11 7.23
C ASP A 120 -6.29 4.88 5.75
N GLY A 121 -5.76 3.83 5.13
CA GLY A 121 -6.09 3.40 3.79
C GLY A 121 -5.37 2.13 3.38
N VAL A 122 -5.83 1.51 2.29
CA VAL A 122 -5.24 0.29 1.75
C VAL A 122 -4.95 0.44 0.26
N ILE A 123 -3.72 0.12 -0.14
CA ILE A 123 -3.33 -0.09 -1.53
C ILE A 123 -3.26 -1.60 -1.74
N TRP A 124 -3.96 -2.11 -2.73
CA TRP A 124 -4.20 -3.53 -2.85
C TRP A 124 -3.95 -4.04 -4.27
N VAL A 125 -2.99 -4.94 -4.42
CA VAL A 125 -2.82 -5.75 -5.62
C VAL A 125 -3.64 -7.03 -5.42
N PRO A 126 -4.84 -7.14 -6.00
CA PRO A 126 -5.70 -8.29 -5.78
C PRO A 126 -5.13 -9.55 -6.43
N GLN A 127 -5.46 -10.69 -5.87
CA GLN A 127 -5.13 -11.95 -6.55
C GLN A 127 -6.01 -12.12 -7.80
N LEU A 128 -5.40 -12.59 -8.88
CA LEU A 128 -6.04 -12.74 -10.18
C LEU A 128 -6.68 -14.11 -10.40
N THR A 129 -6.79 -14.94 -9.37
CA THR A 129 -7.52 -16.20 -9.44
C THR A 129 -9.04 -15.93 -9.42
N TYR A 130 -9.82 -16.79 -10.11
CA TYR A 130 -11.28 -16.71 -10.25
C TYR A 130 -12.02 -16.84 -8.90
N VAL A 131 -11.84 -15.88 -8.00
CA VAL A 131 -12.54 -15.88 -6.72
C VAL A 131 -13.66 -14.86 -6.76
N ASN A 132 -14.88 -15.35 -6.69
CA ASN A 132 -16.10 -14.51 -6.62
C ASN A 132 -16.38 -13.97 -5.22
N ASP A 133 -15.51 -14.22 -4.24
CA ASP A 133 -15.73 -13.83 -2.86
C ASP A 133 -15.06 -12.51 -2.54
N ILE A 134 -15.84 -11.45 -2.61
CA ILE A 134 -15.46 -10.06 -2.35
C ILE A 134 -15.94 -9.56 -0.97
N GLU A 135 -16.44 -10.44 -0.09
CA GLU A 135 -16.98 -10.01 1.21
C GLU A 135 -15.96 -9.24 2.07
N HIS A 136 -14.70 -9.57 1.92
CA HIS A 136 -13.65 -8.88 2.66
C HIS A 136 -13.45 -7.41 2.22
N MET A 137 -13.86 -7.05 0.98
CA MET A 137 -13.88 -5.65 0.52
C MET A 137 -14.98 -4.87 1.24
N LYS A 138 -16.18 -5.46 1.38
CA LYS A 138 -17.29 -4.82 2.08
C LYS A 138 -16.94 -4.45 3.51
N LYS A 139 -16.07 -5.23 4.16
CA LYS A 139 -15.59 -4.89 5.51
C LYS A 139 -14.79 -3.58 5.54
N LEU A 140 -13.96 -3.30 4.53
CA LEU A 140 -13.26 -2.00 4.46
C LEU A 140 -14.26 -0.85 4.34
N ASP A 141 -15.29 -1.02 3.51
CA ASP A 141 -16.38 -0.03 3.35
C ASP A 141 -17.14 0.17 4.65
N GLU A 142 -17.52 -0.91 5.35
CA GLU A 142 -18.21 -0.88 6.65
C GLU A 142 -17.42 -0.13 7.73
N TYR A 143 -16.10 -0.28 7.72
CA TYR A 143 -15.20 0.42 8.65
C TYR A 143 -14.75 1.80 8.16
N GLY A 144 -15.20 2.23 6.97
CA GLY A 144 -14.85 3.53 6.38
C GLY A 144 -13.38 3.66 6.04
N ILE A 145 -12.68 2.56 5.73
CA ILE A 145 -11.28 2.56 5.35
C ILE A 145 -11.19 2.65 3.82
N PRO A 146 -10.70 3.77 3.26
CA PRO A 146 -10.56 3.91 1.82
C PRO A 146 -9.52 2.93 1.27
N TYR A 147 -9.77 2.40 0.08
CA TYR A 147 -8.83 1.54 -0.60
C TYR A 147 -8.82 1.78 -2.10
N LEU A 148 -7.73 1.42 -2.74
CA LEU A 148 -7.60 1.40 -4.19
C LEU A 148 -6.91 0.11 -4.64
N PHE A 149 -7.20 -0.30 -5.87
CA PHE A 149 -6.53 -1.40 -6.51
C PHE A 149 -5.33 -0.94 -7.33
N LEU A 150 -4.31 -1.79 -7.36
CA LEU A 150 -3.08 -1.55 -8.09
C LEU A 150 -2.76 -2.75 -9.00
N ALA A 151 -2.36 -2.47 -10.24
CA ALA A 151 -1.98 -3.45 -11.26
C ALA A 151 -3.09 -4.40 -11.73
N ALA A 152 -4.14 -4.58 -10.94
CA ALA A 152 -5.35 -5.35 -11.26
C ALA A 152 -6.51 -4.84 -10.42
N TYR A 153 -7.73 -5.28 -10.67
CA TYR A 153 -8.92 -4.93 -9.90
C TYR A 153 -9.95 -6.05 -9.94
N TYR A 154 -10.88 -6.04 -8.99
CA TYR A 154 -12.06 -6.90 -9.03
C TYR A 154 -13.18 -6.19 -9.79
N GLU A 155 -13.70 -6.81 -10.86
CA GLU A 155 -14.76 -6.24 -11.72
C GLU A 155 -16.04 -5.89 -10.96
N GLN A 156 -16.30 -6.60 -9.85
CA GLN A 156 -17.46 -6.38 -9.00
C GLN A 156 -17.32 -5.18 -8.05
N SER A 157 -16.15 -4.51 -8.05
CA SER A 157 -15.86 -3.36 -7.19
C SER A 157 -15.93 -2.05 -7.96
N SER A 158 -16.47 -1.02 -7.31
CA SER A 158 -16.42 0.36 -7.79
C SER A 158 -15.22 1.16 -7.24
N ALA A 159 -14.32 0.50 -6.52
CA ALA A 159 -13.15 1.16 -5.95
C ALA A 159 -12.23 1.69 -7.07
N PRO A 160 -11.54 2.81 -6.84
CA PRO A 160 -10.57 3.33 -7.80
C PRO A 160 -9.43 2.32 -8.02
N PHE A 161 -8.86 2.35 -9.22
CA PHE A 161 -7.72 1.51 -9.56
C PHE A 161 -6.68 2.24 -10.40
N VAL A 162 -5.44 1.77 -10.29
CA VAL A 162 -4.30 2.22 -11.10
C VAL A 162 -3.69 0.99 -11.77
N MET A 163 -3.67 0.96 -13.10
CA MET A 163 -3.07 -0.15 -13.85
C MET A 163 -2.54 0.29 -15.22
N CYS A 164 -1.60 -0.47 -15.77
CA CYS A 164 -1.18 -0.33 -17.15
C CYS A 164 -2.22 -0.95 -18.10
N ASN A 165 -2.42 -0.35 -19.25
CA ASN A 165 -3.23 -0.96 -20.31
C ASN A 165 -2.43 -2.06 -21.01
N LEU A 166 -2.45 -3.26 -20.44
CA LEU A 166 -1.68 -4.41 -20.89
C LEU A 166 -2.08 -4.87 -22.30
N LYS A 167 -3.37 -4.77 -22.63
CA LYS A 167 -3.88 -5.07 -23.97
C LYS A 167 -3.23 -4.16 -25.02
N LYS A 168 -3.25 -2.84 -24.75
CA LYS A 168 -2.63 -1.87 -25.66
C LYS A 168 -1.12 -2.07 -25.73
N GLY A 169 -0.47 -2.37 -24.62
CA GLY A 169 0.98 -2.64 -24.58
C GLY A 169 1.36 -3.84 -25.45
N SER A 170 0.64 -4.94 -25.32
CA SER A 170 0.84 -6.15 -26.14
C SER A 170 0.56 -5.89 -27.62
N TYR A 171 -0.54 -5.21 -27.92
CA TYR A 171 -0.86 -4.79 -29.30
C TYR A 171 0.27 -3.97 -29.92
N LEU A 172 0.72 -2.90 -29.27
CA LEU A 172 1.77 -2.03 -29.79
C LEU A 172 3.10 -2.75 -29.98
N MET A 173 3.45 -3.65 -29.07
CA MET A 173 4.68 -4.45 -29.19
C MET A 173 4.60 -5.39 -30.38
N THR A 174 3.47 -6.06 -30.59
CA THR A 174 3.27 -6.97 -31.72
C THR A 174 3.26 -6.21 -33.03
N GLN A 175 2.56 -5.08 -33.10
CA GLN A 175 2.55 -4.20 -34.25
C GLN A 175 3.98 -3.71 -34.64
N TYR A 176 4.74 -3.31 -33.60
CA TYR A 176 6.15 -2.90 -33.80
C TYR A 176 7.02 -3.98 -34.45
N LEU A 177 6.81 -5.25 -34.13
CA LEU A 177 7.53 -6.37 -34.73
C LEU A 177 7.08 -6.57 -36.20
N ILE A 178 5.77 -6.54 -36.44
CA ILE A 178 5.19 -6.69 -37.78
C ILE A 178 5.68 -5.60 -38.74
N GLU A 179 5.72 -4.35 -38.31
CA GLU A 179 6.23 -3.21 -39.09
C GLU A 179 7.72 -3.35 -39.48
N ARG A 180 8.42 -4.29 -38.83
CA ARG A 180 9.82 -4.65 -39.14
C ARG A 180 9.97 -5.96 -39.91
N ASP A 181 8.91 -6.39 -40.60
CA ASP A 181 8.86 -7.64 -41.37
C ASP A 181 9.10 -8.90 -40.54
N ILE A 182 8.89 -8.83 -39.21
CA ILE A 182 8.94 -10.00 -38.33
C ILE A 182 7.53 -10.59 -38.20
N HIS A 183 7.28 -11.67 -38.95
CA HIS A 183 5.97 -12.31 -39.02
C HIS A 183 5.85 -13.60 -38.19
N ASN A 184 6.97 -14.23 -37.83
CA ASN A 184 7.00 -15.40 -36.96
C ASN A 184 7.18 -14.94 -35.50
N ILE A 185 6.07 -14.53 -34.88
CA ILE A 185 6.04 -13.98 -33.52
C ILE A 185 5.48 -15.03 -32.58
N VAL A 186 6.20 -15.32 -31.52
CA VAL A 186 5.75 -16.22 -30.44
C VAL A 186 5.61 -15.42 -29.15
N MET A 187 4.46 -15.50 -28.50
CA MET A 187 4.21 -14.93 -27.20
C MET A 187 4.36 -16.01 -26.13
N LEU A 188 5.28 -15.80 -25.19
CA LEU A 188 5.39 -16.64 -24.00
C LEU A 188 4.58 -16.00 -22.87
N ILE A 189 3.63 -16.74 -22.32
CA ILE A 189 2.73 -16.32 -21.25
C ILE A 189 2.74 -17.34 -20.13
N GLY A 190 2.28 -16.92 -18.94
CA GLY A 190 2.02 -17.82 -17.83
C GLY A 190 0.59 -18.39 -17.88
N ASP A 191 0.17 -18.93 -16.77
CA ASP A 191 -1.21 -19.41 -16.57
C ASP A 191 -1.92 -18.49 -15.56
N ARG A 192 -2.21 -17.26 -15.97
CA ARG A 192 -2.88 -16.27 -15.13
C ARG A 192 -3.96 -15.54 -15.92
N ARG A 193 -5.00 -15.09 -15.20
CA ARG A 193 -6.06 -14.27 -15.80
C ARG A 193 -5.56 -13.02 -16.53
N VAL A 194 -4.47 -12.41 -16.05
CA VAL A 194 -3.85 -11.24 -16.70
C VAL A 194 -3.31 -11.57 -18.08
N ASP A 195 -2.97 -12.83 -18.33
CA ASP A 195 -2.40 -13.29 -19.59
C ASP A 195 -3.42 -13.22 -20.73
N GLU A 196 -4.71 -13.41 -20.46
CA GLU A 196 -5.81 -13.21 -21.42
C GLU A 196 -5.82 -11.78 -22.00
N THR A 197 -5.46 -10.80 -21.19
CA THR A 197 -5.37 -9.40 -21.61
C THR A 197 -4.22 -9.18 -22.59
N TYR A 198 -3.06 -9.80 -22.34
CA TYR A 198 -1.94 -9.76 -23.26
C TYR A 198 -2.26 -10.49 -24.57
N ILE A 199 -2.86 -11.68 -24.50
CA ILE A 199 -3.29 -12.46 -25.66
C ILE A 199 -4.26 -11.66 -26.53
N SER A 200 -5.21 -10.95 -25.92
CA SER A 200 -6.19 -10.14 -26.63
C SER A 200 -5.53 -9.03 -27.45
N GLY A 201 -4.50 -8.36 -26.93
CA GLY A 201 -3.75 -7.35 -27.65
C GLY A 201 -2.91 -7.94 -28.78
N TYR A 202 -2.28 -9.07 -28.52
CA TYR A 202 -1.49 -9.81 -29.49
C TYR A 202 -2.35 -10.27 -30.69
N LYS A 203 -3.49 -10.94 -30.41
CA LYS A 203 -4.44 -11.38 -31.43
C LYS A 203 -4.91 -10.23 -32.32
N MET A 204 -5.28 -9.11 -31.71
CA MET A 204 -5.75 -7.93 -32.46
C MET A 204 -4.71 -7.41 -33.44
N ALA A 205 -3.44 -7.35 -33.06
CA ALA A 205 -2.38 -6.89 -33.93
C ALA A 205 -2.10 -7.87 -35.10
N LEU A 206 -2.14 -9.18 -34.86
CA LEU A 206 -2.00 -10.20 -35.90
C LEU A 206 -3.17 -10.13 -36.88
N GLU A 207 -4.40 -10.00 -36.43
CA GLU A 207 -5.62 -9.94 -37.19
C GLU A 207 -5.62 -8.74 -38.15
N GLU A 208 -5.25 -7.57 -37.66
CA GLU A 208 -5.11 -6.34 -38.49
C GLU A 208 -4.03 -6.47 -39.56
N ALA A 209 -2.99 -7.25 -39.31
CA ALA A 209 -1.93 -7.53 -40.29
C ALA A 209 -2.23 -8.72 -41.21
N GLY A 210 -3.38 -9.37 -41.08
CA GLY A 210 -3.73 -10.56 -41.85
C GLY A 210 -2.90 -11.80 -41.52
N LEU A 211 -2.28 -11.84 -40.33
CA LEU A 211 -1.51 -12.98 -39.82
C LEU A 211 -2.41 -13.92 -39.00
N VAL A 212 -2.11 -15.22 -39.05
CA VAL A 212 -2.91 -16.25 -38.37
C VAL A 212 -2.41 -16.45 -36.95
N TYR A 213 -3.31 -16.31 -36.00
CA TYR A 213 -3.06 -16.75 -34.62
C TYR A 213 -3.16 -18.27 -34.50
N SER A 214 -2.19 -18.91 -33.88
CA SER A 214 -2.22 -20.35 -33.57
C SER A 214 -1.80 -20.55 -32.10
N GLU A 215 -2.57 -21.35 -31.38
CA GLU A 215 -2.14 -21.87 -30.06
C GLU A 215 -1.23 -23.09 -30.31
N SER A 216 -0.01 -23.04 -29.80
CA SER A 216 0.95 -24.15 -29.85
C SER A 216 1.02 -24.90 -28.53
#